data_1ddaadc6559b167c367760033d250e50
#
_entry.id   1ddaadc6559b167c367760033d250e50
#
_cell.length_a   1.000
_cell.length_b   1.000
_cell.length_c   1.000
_cell.angle_alpha   90.00
_cell.angle_beta   90.00
_cell.angle_gamma   90.00
#
_symmetry.space_group_name_H-M   'P 1'
#
loop_
_entity.id
_entity.type
_entity.pdbx_description
1 polymer ?
#
loop_
_entity_poly.entity_id
_entity_poly.type
_entity_poly.pdbx_seq_one_letter_code
_entity_poly.pdbx_strand_id
1 'polypeptide(L)'
;MRWFLIIALSTSAWAQTAPFAPPEDISFRRANIISEGTRMSAEVFAPKASADKRLSTILMAHGWGGTAALLRPDAIAFARAGYLAVTFDYRGWGDSDSRVILTAPEPREHPNGRFTAEVQEVREVVDPMDEVTDWFNAIAWLQAEPQFDPARLGLWGSSFSGGLVVYVAEHDSRVKAIHSQVGAMDGRAMIANETERRKTYEEATKMARGELGYPAPGVKVIGNLRGAPVRSKFVPYDPVEDVNKAPQCAMQFVIAEKEELFDNRDHALKAYQRFTGAKNLVVIPNITHYGIYLEAHRQAQKLAIEWFDKYLKP
;
A
#
# COMPACT_ATOMS: atom_id res chain seq x y z
N MET A 1 -47.85 -41.06 -20.76
CA MET A 1 -46.40 -40.79 -20.93
C MET A 1 -46.02 -39.62 -20.03
N ARG A 2 -45.33 -39.89 -18.90
CA ARG A 2 -44.86 -38.86 -17.98
C ARG A 2 -43.38 -38.62 -18.29
N TRP A 3 -43.03 -37.38 -18.69
CA TRP A 3 -41.66 -36.96 -18.90
C TRP A 3 -41.09 -36.49 -17.56
N PHE A 4 -40.04 -37.13 -17.08
CA PHE A 4 -39.25 -36.66 -15.94
C PHE A 4 -38.19 -35.70 -16.48
N LEU A 5 -38.23 -34.45 -16.04
CA LEU A 5 -37.18 -33.47 -16.29
C LEU A 5 -36.09 -33.67 -15.25
N ILE A 6 -34.92 -34.15 -15.67
CA ILE A 6 -33.74 -34.25 -14.82
C ILE A 6 -33.05 -32.88 -14.87
N ILE A 7 -33.15 -32.12 -13.78
CA ILE A 7 -32.39 -30.89 -13.59
C ILE A 7 -31.01 -31.31 -13.09
N ALA A 8 -30.01 -31.21 -13.96
CA ALA A 8 -28.60 -31.35 -13.56
C ALA A 8 -28.15 -30.08 -12.86
N LEU A 9 -28.01 -30.13 -11.54
CA LEU A 9 -27.34 -29.11 -10.75
C LEU A 9 -25.83 -29.18 -11.02
N SER A 10 -25.33 -28.28 -11.87
CA SER A 10 -23.89 -28.07 -12.03
C SER A 10 -23.35 -27.32 -10.80
N THR A 11 -22.78 -28.06 -9.87
CA THR A 11 -21.97 -27.49 -8.81
C THR A 11 -20.66 -27.00 -9.44
N SER A 12 -20.55 -25.71 -9.70
CA SER A 12 -19.26 -25.05 -9.99
C SER A 12 -18.40 -25.15 -8.74
N ALA A 13 -17.51 -26.14 -8.72
CA ALA A 13 -16.46 -26.21 -7.73
C ALA A 13 -15.52 -25.02 -7.98
N TRP A 14 -15.57 -24.03 -7.11
CA TRP A 14 -14.54 -23.00 -7.04
C TRP A 14 -13.23 -23.72 -6.71
N ALA A 15 -12.30 -23.72 -7.66
CA ALA A 15 -10.96 -24.21 -7.42
C ALA A 15 -10.34 -23.33 -6.32
N GLN A 16 -10.33 -23.84 -5.10
CA GLN A 16 -9.57 -23.22 -4.02
C GLN A 16 -8.10 -23.29 -4.43
N THR A 17 -7.50 -22.13 -4.71
CA THR A 17 -6.05 -22.03 -4.89
C THR A 17 -5.40 -22.56 -3.62
N ALA A 18 -4.41 -23.47 -3.79
CA ALA A 18 -3.69 -24.04 -2.65
C ALA A 18 -3.17 -22.93 -1.73
N PRO A 19 -3.25 -23.08 -0.40
CA PRO A 19 -2.71 -22.10 0.53
C PRO A 19 -1.24 -21.82 0.21
N PHE A 20 -0.83 -20.56 0.32
CA PHE A 20 0.57 -20.19 0.16
C PHE A 20 1.45 -20.95 1.15
N ALA A 21 2.47 -21.64 0.65
CA ALA A 21 3.48 -22.33 1.43
C ALA A 21 4.81 -21.55 1.34
N PRO A 22 5.35 -21.04 2.46
CA PRO A 22 6.63 -20.35 2.47
C PRO A 22 7.78 -21.33 2.23
N PRO A 23 8.97 -20.84 1.80
CA PRO A 23 10.19 -21.68 1.81
C PRO A 23 10.49 -22.25 3.20
N GLU A 24 11.20 -23.40 3.24
CA GLU A 24 11.47 -24.11 4.50
C GLU A 24 12.26 -23.30 5.53
N ASP A 25 13.10 -22.36 5.10
CA ASP A 25 13.92 -21.48 5.92
C ASP A 25 13.15 -20.30 6.53
N ILE A 26 11.91 -20.05 6.06
CA ILE A 26 11.10 -18.90 6.45
C ILE A 26 9.92 -19.32 7.31
N SER A 27 9.71 -18.64 8.43
CA SER A 27 8.46 -18.68 9.17
C SER A 27 7.46 -17.72 8.51
N PHE A 28 6.22 -18.15 8.42
CA PHE A 28 5.13 -17.39 7.84
C PHE A 28 3.87 -17.47 8.70
N ARG A 29 3.20 -16.36 8.90
CA ARG A 29 1.86 -16.35 9.49
C ARG A 29 1.06 -15.21 8.91
N ARG A 30 -0.26 -15.38 8.91
CA ARG A 30 -1.21 -14.30 8.66
C ARG A 30 -1.53 -13.58 9.96
N ALA A 31 -1.80 -12.29 9.86
CA ALA A 31 -2.20 -11.45 10.99
C ALA A 31 -3.34 -10.53 10.56
N ASN A 32 -4.01 -9.96 11.55
CA ASN A 32 -5.02 -8.95 11.35
C ASN A 32 -4.55 -7.64 11.99
N ILE A 33 -4.64 -6.56 11.21
CA ILE A 33 -4.43 -5.19 11.68
C ILE A 33 -5.78 -4.51 11.67
N ILE A 34 -6.13 -3.78 12.71
CA ILE A 34 -7.38 -3.00 12.71
C ILE A 34 -7.05 -1.55 12.38
N SER A 35 -7.62 -1.07 11.29
CA SER A 35 -7.51 0.33 10.86
C SER A 35 -8.91 0.95 10.84
N GLU A 36 -9.12 1.97 11.67
CA GLU A 36 -10.42 2.65 11.79
C GLU A 36 -11.61 1.67 11.93
N GLY A 37 -11.43 0.62 12.74
CA GLY A 37 -12.45 -0.41 12.97
C GLY A 37 -12.59 -1.45 11.86
N THR A 38 -11.86 -1.34 10.76
CA THR A 38 -11.87 -2.29 9.63
C THR A 38 -10.64 -3.21 9.71
N ARG A 39 -10.83 -4.50 9.47
CA ARG A 39 -9.75 -5.48 9.47
C ARG A 39 -8.93 -5.38 8.18
N MET A 40 -7.64 -5.17 8.31
CA MET A 40 -6.66 -5.37 7.23
C MET A 40 -6.00 -6.73 7.38
N SER A 41 -5.80 -7.42 6.25
CA SER A 41 -5.01 -8.64 6.15
C SER A 41 -3.53 -8.30 6.09
N ALA A 42 -2.73 -8.99 6.90
CA ALA A 42 -1.29 -8.86 6.90
C ALA A 42 -0.60 -10.22 6.85
N GLU A 43 0.60 -10.24 6.28
CA GLU A 43 1.46 -11.41 6.20
C GLU A 43 2.81 -11.09 6.84
N VAL A 44 3.26 -11.98 7.74
CA VAL A 44 4.49 -11.81 8.52
C VAL A 44 5.47 -12.89 8.15
N PHE A 45 6.68 -12.48 7.77
CA PHE A 45 7.77 -13.34 7.35
C PHE A 45 8.99 -13.08 8.23
N ALA A 46 9.64 -14.12 8.72
CA ALA A 46 10.89 -14.02 9.47
C ALA A 46 11.78 -15.25 9.23
N PRO A 47 13.11 -15.16 9.45
CA PRO A 47 13.96 -16.33 9.42
C PRO A 47 13.56 -17.28 10.55
N LYS A 48 13.36 -18.57 10.28
CA LYS A 48 13.07 -19.57 11.35
C LYS A 48 14.14 -19.62 12.43
N ALA A 49 15.39 -19.41 12.05
CA ALA A 49 16.54 -19.40 12.97
C ALA A 49 16.53 -18.21 13.96
N SER A 50 15.60 -17.27 13.84
CA SER A 50 15.53 -16.07 14.66
C SER A 50 14.21 -15.94 15.43
N ALA A 51 13.53 -17.05 15.71
CA ALA A 51 12.19 -17.07 16.34
C ALA A 51 12.13 -16.28 17.66
N ASP A 52 13.18 -16.33 18.48
CA ASP A 52 13.23 -15.69 19.81
C ASP A 52 13.97 -14.33 19.82
N LYS A 53 14.23 -13.75 18.64
CA LYS A 53 15.01 -12.51 18.52
C LYS A 53 14.15 -11.34 18.08
N ARG A 54 14.46 -10.15 18.58
CA ARG A 54 13.97 -8.91 17.97
C ARG A 54 14.80 -8.59 16.73
N LEU A 55 14.11 -8.27 15.65
CA LEU A 55 14.69 -8.06 14.33
C LEU A 55 14.43 -6.64 13.86
N SER A 56 15.36 -6.07 13.12
CA SER A 56 15.08 -4.92 12.27
C SER A 56 13.90 -5.27 11.37
N THR A 57 12.95 -4.37 11.23
CA THR A 57 11.66 -4.67 10.58
C THR A 57 11.48 -3.85 9.34
N ILE A 58 10.99 -4.47 8.27
CA ILE A 58 10.58 -3.82 7.05
C ILE A 58 9.08 -3.99 6.89
N LEU A 59 8.33 -2.89 7.00
CA LEU A 59 6.91 -2.85 6.71
C LEU A 59 6.70 -2.47 5.24
N MET A 60 5.81 -3.18 4.56
CA MET A 60 5.62 -3.11 3.11
C MET A 60 4.15 -3.05 2.75
N ALA A 61 3.79 -2.23 1.77
CA ALA A 61 2.48 -2.30 1.14
C ALA A 61 2.56 -2.08 -0.38
N HIS A 62 1.53 -2.53 -1.06
CA HIS A 62 1.47 -2.52 -2.52
C HIS A 62 1.19 -1.12 -3.10
N GLY A 63 1.56 -0.91 -4.35
CA GLY A 63 1.18 0.27 -5.11
C GLY A 63 -0.26 0.17 -5.64
N TRP A 64 -0.62 1.10 -6.52
CA TRP A 64 -1.94 1.21 -7.10
C TRP A 64 -2.38 -0.10 -7.76
N GLY A 65 -3.52 -0.65 -7.32
CA GLY A 65 -4.11 -1.88 -7.89
C GLY A 65 -3.41 -3.18 -7.54
N GLY A 66 -2.41 -3.16 -6.64
CA GLY A 66 -1.70 -4.34 -6.17
C GLY A 66 -2.39 -5.05 -4.99
N THR A 67 -1.68 -6.02 -4.43
CA THR A 67 -2.04 -6.72 -3.19
C THR A 67 -0.78 -7.15 -2.43
N ALA A 68 -0.90 -7.41 -1.13
CA ALA A 68 0.19 -7.93 -0.29
C ALA A 68 0.79 -9.23 -0.85
N ALA A 69 -0.03 -10.08 -1.46
CA ALA A 69 0.42 -11.34 -2.06
C ALA A 69 1.48 -11.15 -3.17
N LEU A 70 1.43 -10.02 -3.90
CA LEU A 70 2.43 -9.69 -4.92
C LEU A 70 3.80 -9.35 -4.32
N LEU A 71 3.85 -8.97 -3.04
CA LEU A 71 5.07 -8.57 -2.34
C LEU A 71 5.80 -9.76 -1.67
N ARG A 72 5.22 -10.96 -1.70
CA ARG A 72 5.83 -12.15 -1.07
C ARG A 72 7.25 -12.45 -1.52
N PRO A 73 7.64 -12.32 -2.80
CA PRO A 73 9.03 -12.54 -3.21
C PRO A 73 10.01 -11.59 -2.51
N ASP A 74 9.64 -10.32 -2.37
CA ASP A 74 10.47 -9.31 -1.69
C ASP A 74 10.48 -9.52 -0.18
N ALA A 75 9.33 -9.82 0.43
CA ALA A 75 9.22 -10.13 1.86
C ALA A 75 10.08 -11.36 2.24
N ILE A 76 10.08 -12.40 1.41
CA ILE A 76 10.94 -13.57 1.59
C ILE A 76 12.43 -13.20 1.49
N ALA A 77 12.80 -12.34 0.53
CA ALA A 77 14.18 -11.89 0.38
C ALA A 77 14.63 -11.06 1.59
N PHE A 78 13.81 -10.15 2.09
CA PHE A 78 14.09 -9.43 3.34
C PHE A 78 14.19 -10.36 4.54
N ALA A 79 13.30 -11.34 4.66
CA ALA A 79 13.39 -12.32 5.74
C ALA A 79 14.69 -13.14 5.66
N ARG A 80 15.11 -13.56 4.47
CA ARG A 80 16.42 -14.24 4.26
C ARG A 80 17.61 -13.33 4.58
N ALA A 81 17.46 -12.02 4.37
CA ALA A 81 18.45 -11.03 4.79
C ALA A 81 18.43 -10.75 6.30
N GLY A 82 17.57 -11.41 7.08
CA GLY A 82 17.53 -11.33 8.55
C GLY A 82 16.55 -10.31 9.12
N TYR A 83 15.60 -9.83 8.33
CA TYR A 83 14.56 -8.90 8.76
C TYR A 83 13.28 -9.61 9.18
N LEU A 84 12.50 -8.96 10.04
CA LEU A 84 11.07 -9.21 10.13
C LEU A 84 10.42 -8.42 8.98
N ALA A 85 9.88 -9.09 7.98
CA ALA A 85 9.17 -8.46 6.88
C ALA A 85 7.66 -8.62 7.08
N VAL A 86 6.94 -7.51 7.01
CA VAL A 86 5.48 -7.49 7.18
C VAL A 86 4.87 -6.82 5.98
N THR A 87 3.97 -7.52 5.29
CA THR A 87 3.17 -6.97 4.20
C THR A 87 1.71 -6.84 4.63
N PHE A 88 0.99 -5.89 4.08
CA PHE A 88 -0.45 -5.78 4.33
C PHE A 88 -1.21 -5.30 3.10
N ASP A 89 -2.48 -5.66 3.02
CA ASP A 89 -3.45 -5.10 2.09
C ASP A 89 -4.14 -3.90 2.75
N TYR A 90 -4.26 -2.78 2.03
CA TYR A 90 -5.08 -1.64 2.49
C TYR A 90 -6.53 -2.03 2.66
N ARG A 91 -7.29 -1.26 3.45
CA ARG A 91 -8.75 -1.43 3.56
C ARG A 91 -9.41 -1.41 2.18
N GLY A 92 -10.24 -2.41 1.91
CA GLY A 92 -10.91 -2.58 0.61
C GLY A 92 -10.03 -3.16 -0.49
N TRP A 93 -8.82 -3.64 -0.19
CA TRP A 93 -7.93 -4.30 -1.14
C TRP A 93 -7.61 -5.74 -0.72
N GLY A 94 -7.25 -6.57 -1.67
CA GLY A 94 -6.80 -7.95 -1.46
C GLY A 94 -7.70 -8.74 -0.51
N ASP A 95 -7.09 -9.31 0.53
CA ASP A 95 -7.77 -10.10 1.58
C ASP A 95 -8.27 -9.23 2.76
N SER A 96 -8.14 -7.90 2.69
CA SER A 96 -8.67 -6.96 3.70
C SER A 96 -10.17 -6.76 3.57
N ASP A 97 -10.82 -6.49 4.70
CA ASP A 97 -12.20 -6.04 4.70
C ASP A 97 -12.31 -4.61 4.16
N SER A 98 -13.52 -4.20 3.81
CA SER A 98 -13.80 -2.88 3.27
C SER A 98 -14.39 -1.96 4.32
N ARG A 99 -14.21 -0.66 4.15
CA ARG A 99 -15.14 0.29 4.73
C ARG A 99 -16.53 0.04 4.15
N VAL A 100 -17.56 0.34 4.93
CA VAL A 100 -18.95 0.26 4.50
C VAL A 100 -19.63 1.61 4.63
N ILE A 101 -20.55 1.89 3.72
CA ILE A 101 -21.42 3.06 3.77
C ILE A 101 -22.87 2.61 3.85
N LEU A 102 -23.68 3.33 4.59
CA LEU A 102 -25.11 3.07 4.67
C LEU A 102 -25.78 3.40 3.34
N THR A 103 -26.68 2.52 2.86
CA THR A 103 -27.48 2.74 1.65
C THR A 103 -28.74 3.56 1.93
N ALA A 104 -29.11 3.72 3.21
CA ALA A 104 -30.22 4.52 3.69
C ALA A 104 -29.84 5.23 5.00
N PRO A 105 -30.59 6.26 5.43
CA PRO A 105 -30.38 6.89 6.73
C PRO A 105 -30.44 5.88 7.88
N GLU A 106 -29.67 6.14 8.95
CA GLU A 106 -29.63 5.29 10.14
C GLU A 106 -31.03 5.12 10.74
N PRO A 107 -31.35 3.92 11.31
CA PRO A 107 -32.54 3.73 12.13
C PRO A 107 -32.57 4.73 13.29
N ARG A 108 -33.76 5.04 13.80
CA ARG A 108 -33.89 5.97 14.96
C ARG A 108 -33.46 5.35 16.27
N GLU A 109 -33.54 4.03 16.39
CA GLU A 109 -33.24 3.31 17.64
C GLU A 109 -31.89 2.58 17.51
N HIS A 110 -30.99 2.88 18.46
CA HIS A 110 -29.65 2.30 18.54
C HIS A 110 -29.41 1.67 19.91
N PRO A 111 -29.99 0.51 20.23
CA PRO A 111 -29.79 -0.16 21.53
C PRO A 111 -28.28 -0.40 21.77
N ASN A 112 -27.75 0.20 22.82
CA ASN A 112 -26.31 0.14 23.15
C ASN A 112 -25.39 0.61 22.01
N GLY A 113 -25.82 1.55 21.17
CA GLY A 113 -25.07 2.06 20.03
C GLY A 113 -24.97 1.07 18.85
N ARG A 114 -25.86 0.08 18.80
CA ARG A 114 -25.87 -0.95 17.74
C ARG A 114 -27.17 -0.94 16.96
N PHE A 115 -27.07 -1.18 15.65
CA PHE A 115 -28.22 -1.34 14.76
C PHE A 115 -27.87 -2.27 13.59
N THR A 116 -28.88 -2.72 12.88
CA THR A 116 -28.73 -3.47 11.61
C THR A 116 -29.12 -2.57 10.46
N ALA A 117 -28.31 -2.52 9.42
CA ALA A 117 -28.59 -1.74 8.23
C ALA A 117 -28.08 -2.44 6.97
N GLU A 118 -28.64 -2.09 5.82
CA GLU A 118 -28.07 -2.41 4.53
C GLU A 118 -26.89 -1.49 4.26
N VAL A 119 -25.78 -2.09 3.81
CA VAL A 119 -24.55 -1.37 3.58
C VAL A 119 -23.96 -1.69 2.20
N GLN A 120 -23.27 -0.74 1.61
CA GLN A 120 -22.42 -0.92 0.44
C GLN A 120 -20.95 -0.93 0.85
N GLU A 121 -20.19 -1.89 0.36
CA GLU A 121 -18.74 -1.92 0.56
C GLU A 121 -18.04 -0.89 -0.34
N VAL A 122 -16.92 -0.32 0.17
CA VAL A 122 -16.02 0.54 -0.59
C VAL A 122 -14.75 -0.24 -0.88
N ARG A 123 -14.65 -0.80 -2.08
CA ARG A 123 -13.52 -1.65 -2.51
C ARG A 123 -12.84 -1.11 -3.76
N GLU A 124 -11.52 -1.39 -3.85
CA GLU A 124 -10.68 -1.03 -4.99
C GLU A 124 -10.79 0.47 -5.35
N VAL A 125 -10.81 1.29 -4.30
CA VAL A 125 -10.80 2.76 -4.41
C VAL A 125 -9.46 3.26 -3.92
N VAL A 126 -8.82 4.15 -4.69
CA VAL A 126 -7.54 4.76 -4.31
C VAL A 126 -7.80 6.10 -3.63
N ASP A 127 -7.53 6.14 -2.34
CA ASP A 127 -7.60 7.34 -1.50
C ASP A 127 -6.28 7.42 -0.70
N PRO A 128 -5.36 8.33 -1.05
CA PRO A 128 -4.06 8.42 -0.39
C PRO A 128 -4.18 8.66 1.11
N MET A 129 -5.21 9.39 1.56
CA MET A 129 -5.35 9.73 2.98
C MET A 129 -5.85 8.54 3.81
N ASP A 130 -6.67 7.68 3.21
CA ASP A 130 -7.04 6.40 3.82
C ASP A 130 -5.85 5.44 3.88
N GLU A 131 -5.08 5.35 2.79
CA GLU A 131 -3.94 4.45 2.71
C GLU A 131 -2.81 4.86 3.66
N VAL A 132 -2.52 6.16 3.85
CA VAL A 132 -1.56 6.59 4.88
C VAL A 132 -2.07 6.31 6.30
N THR A 133 -3.38 6.39 6.53
CA THR A 133 -3.99 6.00 7.82
C THR A 133 -3.76 4.50 8.09
N ASP A 134 -3.87 3.67 7.07
CA ASP A 134 -3.60 2.24 7.15
C ASP A 134 -2.13 1.95 7.50
N TRP A 135 -1.18 2.70 6.93
CA TRP A 135 0.23 2.65 7.30
C TRP A 135 0.47 2.99 8.76
N PHE A 136 -0.14 4.07 9.29
CA PHE A 136 0.01 4.45 10.70
C PHE A 136 -0.54 3.38 11.64
N ASN A 137 -1.69 2.78 11.32
CA ASN A 137 -2.26 1.69 12.11
C ASN A 137 -1.39 0.42 12.02
N ALA A 138 -0.78 0.12 10.86
CA ALA A 138 0.17 -0.98 10.72
C ALA A 138 1.44 -0.75 11.55
N ILE A 139 1.98 0.47 11.60
CA ILE A 139 3.11 0.83 12.48
C ILE A 139 2.71 0.72 13.96
N ALA A 140 1.50 1.14 14.32
CA ALA A 140 1.00 0.99 15.68
C ALA A 140 0.86 -0.50 16.08
N TRP A 141 0.34 -1.33 15.18
CA TRP A 141 0.22 -2.77 15.40
C TRP A 141 1.57 -3.45 15.64
N LEU A 142 2.62 -3.03 14.90
CA LEU A 142 3.99 -3.56 15.07
C LEU A 142 4.52 -3.39 16.49
N GLN A 143 4.08 -2.38 17.26
CA GLN A 143 4.59 -2.14 18.62
C GLN A 143 4.32 -3.31 19.57
N ALA A 144 3.32 -4.14 19.27
CA ALA A 144 2.97 -5.34 20.07
C ALA A 144 3.57 -6.63 19.49
N GLU A 145 4.27 -6.57 18.34
CA GLU A 145 4.88 -7.75 17.73
C GLU A 145 6.13 -8.20 18.49
N PRO A 146 6.20 -9.47 18.96
CA PRO A 146 7.29 -9.92 19.81
C PRO A 146 8.68 -9.80 19.16
N GLN A 147 8.75 -10.01 17.84
CA GLN A 147 9.99 -9.94 17.07
C GLN A 147 10.34 -8.54 16.57
N PHE A 148 9.50 -7.55 16.78
CA PHE A 148 9.74 -6.18 16.34
C PHE A 148 10.79 -5.47 17.21
N ASP A 149 11.77 -4.83 16.58
CA ASP A 149 12.67 -3.89 17.23
C ASP A 149 12.22 -2.45 16.96
N PRO A 150 11.68 -1.73 17.95
CA PRO A 150 11.13 -0.39 17.74
C PRO A 150 12.18 0.68 17.37
N ALA A 151 13.45 0.40 17.57
CA ALA A 151 14.53 1.29 17.16
C ALA A 151 14.91 1.15 15.68
N ARG A 152 14.40 0.11 14.99
CA ARG A 152 14.89 -0.29 13.66
C ARG A 152 13.75 -0.61 12.70
N LEU A 153 12.90 0.39 12.43
CA LEU A 153 11.77 0.32 11.50
C LEU A 153 12.16 0.94 10.15
N GLY A 154 12.05 0.15 9.09
CA GLY A 154 12.10 0.60 7.70
C GLY A 154 10.76 0.45 7.00
N LEU A 155 10.50 1.31 6.02
CA LEU A 155 9.35 1.19 5.13
C LEU A 155 9.82 0.96 3.70
N TRP A 156 9.16 0.03 3.03
CA TRP A 156 9.37 -0.26 1.62
C TRP A 156 8.09 0.01 0.84
N GLY A 157 8.18 0.82 -0.21
CA GLY A 157 7.05 1.11 -1.08
C GLY A 157 7.46 1.21 -2.54
N SER A 158 6.55 0.80 -3.43
CA SER A 158 6.73 0.84 -4.87
C SER A 158 5.55 1.51 -5.55
N SER A 159 5.81 2.28 -6.62
CA SER A 159 4.79 3.01 -7.36
C SER A 159 4.03 3.99 -6.44
N PHE A 160 2.74 3.91 -6.36
CA PHE A 160 1.95 4.77 -5.47
C PHE A 160 2.40 4.63 -4.00
N SER A 161 2.63 3.40 -3.54
CA SER A 161 3.17 3.17 -2.19
C SER A 161 4.58 3.75 -1.98
N GLY A 162 5.36 3.90 -3.06
CA GLY A 162 6.65 4.58 -3.00
C GLY A 162 6.55 6.05 -2.57
N GLY A 163 5.45 6.71 -2.90
CA GLY A 163 5.14 8.05 -2.38
C GLY A 163 4.56 8.01 -0.97
N LEU A 164 3.69 7.03 -0.67
CA LEU A 164 3.08 6.89 0.65
C LEU A 164 4.13 6.70 1.76
N VAL A 165 5.20 5.92 1.51
CA VAL A 165 6.25 5.73 2.53
C VAL A 165 7.03 7.02 2.82
N VAL A 166 7.13 7.95 1.86
CA VAL A 166 7.70 9.29 2.09
C VAL A 166 6.78 10.07 3.02
N TYR A 167 5.48 10.15 2.68
CA TYR A 167 4.48 10.84 3.52
C TYR A 167 4.43 10.29 4.94
N VAL A 168 4.46 8.97 5.09
CA VAL A 168 4.44 8.32 6.42
C VAL A 168 5.71 8.68 7.21
N ALA A 169 6.88 8.68 6.59
CA ALA A 169 8.13 9.07 7.26
C ALA A 169 8.13 10.53 7.73
N GLU A 170 7.47 11.41 7.00
CA GLU A 170 7.29 12.83 7.36
C GLU A 170 6.46 13.03 8.63
N HIS A 171 5.56 12.08 8.94
CA HIS A 171 4.59 12.19 10.02
C HIS A 171 4.80 11.18 11.15
N ASP A 172 5.78 10.24 11.03
CA ASP A 172 6.07 9.24 12.05
C ASP A 172 7.58 9.10 12.29
N SER A 173 8.06 9.66 13.38
CA SER A 173 9.49 9.66 13.77
C SER A 173 10.04 8.27 14.12
N ARG A 174 9.19 7.25 14.26
CA ARG A 174 9.61 5.85 14.47
C ARG A 174 10.28 5.28 13.22
N VAL A 175 9.98 5.80 12.03
CA VAL A 175 10.59 5.38 10.76
C VAL A 175 12.05 5.85 10.69
N LYS A 176 12.97 4.90 10.45
CA LYS A 176 14.42 5.18 10.41
C LYS A 176 15.00 5.16 9.00
N ALA A 177 14.41 4.38 8.12
CA ALA A 177 14.80 4.33 6.72
C ALA A 177 13.61 4.03 5.82
N ILE A 178 13.61 4.59 4.61
CA ILE A 178 12.65 4.22 3.57
C ILE A 178 13.38 3.81 2.29
N HIS A 179 12.76 2.89 1.56
CA HIS A 179 13.07 2.58 0.18
C HIS A 179 11.83 2.86 -0.66
N SER A 180 11.92 3.89 -1.49
CA SER A 180 10.88 4.30 -2.43
C SER A 180 11.34 3.98 -3.85
N GLN A 181 10.67 3.04 -4.52
CA GLN A 181 10.98 2.75 -5.92
C GLN A 181 9.84 3.18 -6.84
N VAL A 182 10.18 3.84 -7.94
CA VAL A 182 9.24 4.40 -8.94
C VAL A 182 8.07 5.11 -8.28
N GLY A 183 8.37 5.96 -7.29
CA GLY A 183 7.40 6.52 -6.35
C GLY A 183 6.61 7.71 -6.91
N ALA A 184 5.26 7.64 -6.83
CA ALA A 184 4.36 8.75 -7.13
C ALA A 184 4.15 9.62 -5.87
N MET A 185 4.69 10.86 -5.87
CA MET A 185 4.83 11.71 -4.68
C MET A 185 4.11 13.05 -4.76
N ASP A 186 3.28 13.27 -5.79
CA ASP A 186 2.57 14.52 -5.98
C ASP A 186 1.18 14.27 -6.58
N GLY A 187 0.15 14.47 -5.79
CA GLY A 187 -1.24 14.30 -6.21
C GLY A 187 -1.81 15.52 -6.94
N ARG A 188 -1.07 16.64 -7.02
CA ARG A 188 -1.55 17.89 -7.65
C ARG A 188 -1.77 17.78 -9.15
N ALA A 189 -1.35 16.68 -9.79
CA ALA A 189 -1.76 16.35 -11.14
C ALA A 189 -3.29 16.39 -11.31
N MET A 190 -4.05 16.08 -10.25
CA MET A 190 -5.52 16.15 -10.23
C MET A 190 -6.10 17.57 -10.36
N ILE A 191 -5.26 18.59 -10.21
CA ILE A 191 -5.61 20.03 -10.36
C ILE A 191 -4.59 20.79 -11.20
N ALA A 192 -3.78 20.12 -12.01
CA ALA A 192 -2.66 20.71 -12.75
C ALA A 192 -3.08 21.80 -13.75
N ASN A 193 -4.30 21.71 -14.26
CA ASN A 193 -4.87 22.70 -15.18
C ASN A 193 -6.36 22.92 -14.86
N GLU A 194 -6.98 23.89 -15.53
CA GLU A 194 -8.38 24.28 -15.27
C GLU A 194 -9.37 23.13 -15.52
N THR A 195 -9.12 22.31 -16.54
CA THR A 195 -9.99 21.15 -16.86
C THR A 195 -9.93 20.10 -15.74
N GLU A 196 -8.74 19.70 -15.31
CA GLU A 196 -8.56 18.74 -14.24
C GLU A 196 -9.08 19.28 -12.90
N ARG A 197 -8.84 20.57 -12.61
CA ARG A 197 -9.34 21.23 -11.41
C ARG A 197 -10.87 21.23 -11.37
N ARG A 198 -11.51 21.66 -12.45
CA ARG A 198 -12.97 21.66 -12.55
C ARG A 198 -13.53 20.26 -12.35
N LYS A 199 -13.00 19.26 -13.07
CA LYS A 199 -13.41 17.86 -12.94
C LYS A 199 -13.30 17.38 -11.48
N THR A 200 -12.16 17.63 -10.83
CA THR A 200 -11.90 17.20 -9.45
C THR A 200 -12.90 17.80 -8.46
N TYR A 201 -13.18 19.12 -8.57
CA TYR A 201 -14.09 19.77 -7.63
C TYR A 201 -15.57 19.55 -7.95
N GLU A 202 -15.94 19.34 -9.23
CA GLU A 202 -17.29 18.92 -9.60
C GLU A 202 -17.61 17.52 -9.07
N GLU A 203 -16.67 16.56 -9.19
CA GLU A 203 -16.82 15.22 -8.61
C GLU A 203 -16.97 15.31 -7.07
N ALA A 204 -16.10 16.07 -6.40
CA ALA A 204 -16.18 16.26 -4.94
C ALA A 204 -17.51 16.88 -4.52
N THR A 205 -18.02 17.86 -5.27
CA THR A 205 -19.32 18.50 -5.02
C THR A 205 -20.45 17.49 -5.13
N LYS A 206 -20.47 16.67 -6.20
CA LYS A 206 -21.49 15.65 -6.42
C LYS A 206 -21.46 14.57 -5.32
N MET A 207 -20.26 14.16 -4.90
CA MET A 207 -20.10 13.21 -3.79
C MET A 207 -20.66 13.79 -2.48
N ALA A 208 -20.30 15.04 -2.15
CA ALA A 208 -20.79 15.74 -0.95
C ALA A 208 -22.32 15.96 -0.96
N ARG A 209 -22.93 16.03 -2.13
CA ARG A 209 -24.39 16.17 -2.29
C ARG A 209 -25.12 14.82 -2.38
N GLY A 210 -24.40 13.70 -2.35
CA GLY A 210 -24.96 12.37 -2.54
C GLY A 210 -25.42 12.08 -3.99
N GLU A 211 -25.00 12.90 -4.95
CA GLU A 211 -25.31 12.73 -6.38
C GLU A 211 -24.33 11.78 -7.08
N LEU A 212 -23.21 11.49 -6.46
CA LEU A 212 -22.17 10.57 -6.90
C LEU A 212 -21.70 9.74 -5.71
N GLY A 213 -21.77 8.41 -5.82
CA GLY A 213 -21.20 7.47 -4.84
C GLY A 213 -19.72 7.19 -5.06
N TYR A 214 -19.17 6.31 -4.25
CA TYR A 214 -17.83 5.77 -4.49
C TYR A 214 -17.80 4.98 -5.81
N PRO A 215 -16.64 4.98 -6.50
CA PRO A 215 -16.48 4.17 -7.70
C PRO A 215 -16.75 2.68 -7.44
N ALA A 216 -17.32 1.99 -8.43
CA ALA A 216 -17.51 0.55 -8.36
C ALA A 216 -16.16 -0.19 -8.37
N PRO A 217 -16.07 -1.37 -7.71
CA PRO A 217 -14.88 -2.22 -7.79
C PRO A 217 -14.56 -2.62 -9.25
N GLY A 218 -13.28 -2.89 -9.53
CA GLY A 218 -12.83 -3.37 -10.84
C GLY A 218 -12.70 -2.31 -11.92
N VAL A 219 -12.97 -1.03 -11.62
CA VAL A 219 -12.76 0.06 -12.57
C VAL A 219 -11.28 0.15 -12.92
N LYS A 220 -10.96 0.06 -14.22
CA LYS A 220 -9.62 0.28 -14.75
C LYS A 220 -9.44 1.75 -15.11
N VAL A 221 -8.31 2.32 -14.74
CA VAL A 221 -8.03 3.75 -14.98
C VAL A 221 -6.89 3.95 -15.97
N ILE A 222 -5.65 3.75 -15.59
CA ILE A 222 -4.49 3.92 -16.47
C ILE A 222 -3.95 2.54 -16.83
N GLY A 223 -3.84 2.24 -18.11
CA GLY A 223 -3.39 0.92 -18.57
C GLY A 223 -4.27 -0.19 -18.00
N ASN A 224 -3.68 -1.12 -17.28
CA ASN A 224 -4.38 -2.23 -16.63
C ASN A 224 -4.56 -2.04 -15.11
N LEU A 225 -4.22 -0.88 -14.56
CA LEU A 225 -4.38 -0.60 -13.13
C LEU A 225 -5.86 -0.58 -12.76
N ARG A 226 -6.23 -1.38 -11.75
CA ARG A 226 -7.56 -1.38 -11.14
C ARG A 226 -7.61 -0.36 -10.02
N GLY A 227 -8.79 0.18 -9.78
CA GLY A 227 -9.06 1.10 -8.69
C GLY A 227 -9.16 2.55 -9.17
N ALA A 228 -10.33 3.12 -9.00
CA ALA A 228 -10.56 4.51 -9.35
C ALA A 228 -10.11 5.43 -8.20
N PRO A 229 -9.49 6.59 -8.51
CA PRO A 229 -9.10 7.55 -7.49
C PRO A 229 -10.30 8.35 -6.99
N VAL A 230 -10.31 8.68 -5.71
CA VAL A 230 -11.10 9.80 -5.20
C VAL A 230 -10.29 11.08 -5.42
N ARG A 231 -10.49 11.73 -6.57
CA ARG A 231 -9.62 12.80 -7.09
C ARG A 231 -9.33 13.92 -6.08
N SER A 232 -10.34 14.37 -5.35
CA SER A 232 -10.19 15.44 -4.35
C SER A 232 -9.29 15.05 -3.17
N LYS A 233 -9.13 13.78 -2.88
CA LYS A 233 -8.25 13.27 -1.82
C LYS A 233 -6.77 13.30 -2.20
N PHE A 234 -6.47 13.37 -3.49
CA PHE A 234 -5.11 13.57 -3.97
C PHE A 234 -4.63 15.01 -3.82
N VAL A 235 -5.52 16.00 -3.76
CA VAL A 235 -5.14 17.43 -3.70
C VAL A 235 -4.21 17.73 -2.50
N PRO A 236 -4.47 17.23 -1.28
CA PRO A 236 -3.58 17.44 -0.14
C PRO A 236 -2.41 16.43 -0.08
N TYR A 237 -2.30 15.50 -1.05
CA TYR A 237 -1.25 14.51 -1.06
C TYR A 237 -0.06 14.98 -1.90
N ASP A 238 0.92 15.57 -1.24
CA ASP A 238 2.12 16.12 -1.88
C ASP A 238 3.39 15.95 -1.03
N PRO A 239 3.77 14.69 -0.66
CA PRO A 239 4.93 14.44 0.19
C PRO A 239 6.23 15.08 -0.33
N VAL A 240 6.34 15.31 -1.63
CA VAL A 240 7.48 16.00 -2.22
C VAL A 240 7.72 17.41 -1.66
N GLU A 241 6.69 18.07 -1.12
CA GLU A 241 6.81 19.42 -0.54
C GLU A 241 7.33 19.40 0.89
N ASP A 242 6.97 18.37 1.65
CA ASP A 242 7.21 18.25 3.08
C ASP A 242 8.35 17.28 3.46
N VAL A 243 9.11 16.78 2.49
CA VAL A 243 10.13 15.74 2.66
C VAL A 243 11.15 16.03 3.77
N ASN A 244 11.42 17.30 4.09
CA ASN A 244 12.31 17.71 5.18
C ASN A 244 11.68 17.63 6.58
N LYS A 245 10.44 17.25 6.74
CA LYS A 245 9.84 16.96 8.05
C LYS A 245 10.41 15.69 8.70
N ALA A 246 11.08 14.83 7.92
CA ALA A 246 11.72 13.61 8.38
C ALA A 246 13.26 13.60 8.28
N PRO A 247 13.99 14.61 8.78
CA PRO A 247 15.44 14.71 8.57
C PRO A 247 16.23 13.57 9.22
N GLN A 248 15.63 12.86 10.18
CA GLN A 248 16.21 11.71 10.88
C GLN A 248 16.01 10.38 10.13
N CYS A 249 15.18 10.35 9.09
CA CYS A 249 14.91 9.16 8.29
C CYS A 249 15.86 9.12 7.09
N ALA A 250 16.53 8.00 6.87
CA ALA A 250 17.33 7.81 5.66
C ALA A 250 16.43 7.46 4.47
N MET A 251 16.55 8.15 3.33
CA MET A 251 15.66 7.99 2.18
C MET A 251 16.40 7.52 0.94
N GLN A 252 16.04 6.36 0.41
CA GLN A 252 16.49 5.91 -0.90
C GLN A 252 15.36 6.05 -1.93
N PHE A 253 15.69 6.70 -3.05
CA PHE A 253 14.83 6.82 -4.21
C PHE A 253 15.41 6.01 -5.35
N VAL A 254 14.64 5.07 -5.91
CA VAL A 254 15.02 4.31 -7.10
C VAL A 254 14.02 4.65 -8.19
N ILE A 255 14.50 5.11 -9.34
CA ILE A 255 13.66 5.55 -10.45
C ILE A 255 13.98 4.79 -11.74
N ALA A 256 12.96 4.63 -12.57
CA ALA A 256 13.10 4.15 -13.94
C ALA A 256 13.53 5.29 -14.84
N GLU A 257 14.56 5.08 -15.71
CA GLU A 257 14.98 6.11 -16.65
C GLU A 257 13.87 6.48 -17.64
N LYS A 258 13.11 5.48 -18.08
CA LYS A 258 12.01 5.63 -19.05
C LYS A 258 10.64 5.55 -18.37
N GLU A 259 10.48 6.30 -17.26
CA GLU A 259 9.21 6.38 -16.54
C GLU A 259 8.10 6.89 -17.47
N GLU A 260 7.02 6.12 -17.63
CA GLU A 260 5.95 6.42 -18.57
C GLU A 260 4.63 6.83 -17.90
N LEU A 261 4.50 6.70 -16.57
CA LEU A 261 3.26 7.02 -15.87
C LEU A 261 3.23 8.46 -15.35
N PHE A 262 4.41 9.02 -15.03
CA PHE A 262 4.56 10.39 -14.52
C PHE A 262 5.99 10.92 -14.73
N ASP A 263 6.19 12.20 -14.56
CA ASP A 263 7.51 12.81 -14.70
C ASP A 263 8.32 12.70 -13.40
N ASN A 264 9.41 11.95 -13.42
CA ASN A 264 10.32 11.84 -12.27
C ASN A 264 10.78 13.19 -11.70
N ARG A 265 10.80 14.26 -12.53
CA ARG A 265 11.19 15.63 -12.13
C ARG A 265 10.23 16.24 -11.11
N ASP A 266 8.98 15.85 -11.13
CA ASP A 266 7.96 16.33 -10.21
C ASP A 266 7.82 15.45 -8.95
N HIS A 267 8.44 14.27 -8.96
CA HIS A 267 8.34 13.25 -7.91
C HIS A 267 9.70 12.98 -7.26
N ALA A 268 10.29 11.84 -7.48
CA ALA A 268 11.48 11.38 -6.76
C ALA A 268 12.72 12.29 -6.94
N LEU A 269 12.94 12.87 -8.11
CA LEU A 269 14.05 13.80 -8.34
C LEU A 269 13.86 15.08 -7.52
N LYS A 270 12.63 15.61 -7.45
CA LYS A 270 12.31 16.80 -6.66
C LYS A 270 12.44 16.52 -5.17
N ALA A 271 11.91 15.38 -4.70
CA ALA A 271 12.07 14.95 -3.32
C ALA A 271 13.56 14.80 -2.94
N TYR A 272 14.34 14.13 -3.78
CA TYR A 272 15.78 13.98 -3.57
C TYR A 272 16.52 15.32 -3.52
N GLN A 273 16.21 16.26 -4.42
CA GLN A 273 16.83 17.59 -4.42
C GLN A 273 16.54 18.37 -3.15
N ARG A 274 15.32 18.31 -2.65
CA ARG A 274 14.84 19.05 -1.48
C ARG A 274 15.29 18.44 -0.16
N PHE A 275 15.32 17.10 -0.08
CA PHE A 275 15.63 16.42 1.17
C PHE A 275 17.08 16.69 1.60
N THR A 276 17.27 17.07 2.88
CA THR A 276 18.57 17.45 3.45
C THR A 276 19.20 16.36 4.33
N GLY A 277 18.44 15.31 4.66
CA GLY A 277 18.93 14.17 5.46
C GLY A 277 19.77 13.16 4.65
N ALA A 278 20.01 12.02 5.24
CA ALA A 278 20.73 10.92 4.59
C ALA A 278 19.91 10.39 3.39
N LYS A 279 20.44 10.50 2.20
CA LYS A 279 19.72 10.16 0.97
C LYS A 279 20.56 9.44 -0.06
N ASN A 280 19.90 8.71 -0.93
CA ASN A 280 20.46 8.10 -2.12
C ASN A 280 19.46 8.17 -3.27
N LEU A 281 19.95 8.36 -4.50
CA LEU A 281 19.18 8.29 -5.72
C LEU A 281 19.83 7.30 -6.67
N VAL A 282 19.05 6.34 -7.15
CA VAL A 282 19.50 5.37 -8.16
C VAL A 282 18.58 5.47 -9.37
N VAL A 283 19.17 5.74 -10.53
CA VAL A 283 18.49 5.67 -11.82
C VAL A 283 18.78 4.31 -12.44
N ILE A 284 17.77 3.49 -12.65
CA ILE A 284 17.96 2.23 -13.36
C ILE A 284 17.78 2.51 -14.87
N PRO A 285 18.83 2.31 -15.68
CA PRO A 285 18.80 2.69 -17.08
C PRO A 285 17.93 1.74 -17.91
N ASN A 286 17.35 2.27 -18.95
CA ASN A 286 16.61 1.54 -20.00
C ASN A 286 15.33 0.80 -19.54
N ILE A 287 14.88 0.95 -18.31
CA ILE A 287 13.61 0.38 -17.84
C ILE A 287 12.48 1.41 -17.82
N THR A 288 11.25 0.93 -18.00
CA THR A 288 10.01 1.66 -17.76
C THR A 288 9.56 1.48 -16.32
N HIS A 289 8.44 2.10 -15.94
CA HIS A 289 7.82 1.91 -14.62
C HIS A 289 7.67 0.42 -14.27
N TYR A 290 7.12 -0.36 -15.20
CA TYR A 290 6.89 -1.79 -14.97
C TYR A 290 8.16 -2.64 -15.03
N GLY A 291 9.24 -2.16 -15.64
CA GLY A 291 10.54 -2.83 -15.68
C GLY A 291 11.14 -3.07 -14.29
N ILE A 292 10.77 -2.25 -13.29
CA ILE A 292 11.19 -2.44 -11.89
C ILE A 292 10.71 -3.78 -11.30
N TYR A 293 9.58 -4.29 -11.78
CA TYR A 293 8.99 -5.57 -11.33
C TYR A 293 9.40 -6.76 -12.19
N LEU A 294 10.04 -6.52 -13.32
CA LEU A 294 10.41 -7.52 -14.33
C LEU A 294 11.93 -7.67 -14.40
N GLU A 295 12.54 -7.09 -15.43
CA GLU A 295 13.97 -7.24 -15.70
C GLU A 295 14.88 -6.65 -14.62
N ALA A 296 14.45 -5.59 -13.94
CA ALA A 296 15.21 -4.93 -12.88
C ALA A 296 14.85 -5.40 -11.46
N HIS A 297 13.91 -6.34 -11.29
CA HIS A 297 13.40 -6.72 -9.97
C HIS A 297 14.51 -7.16 -8.99
N ARG A 298 15.42 -8.02 -9.43
CA ARG A 298 16.54 -8.48 -8.59
C ARG A 298 17.50 -7.35 -8.21
N GLN A 299 17.72 -6.41 -9.13
CA GLN A 299 18.56 -5.25 -8.85
C GLN A 299 17.90 -4.32 -7.82
N ALA A 300 16.62 -4.03 -7.99
CA ALA A 300 15.85 -3.20 -7.05
C ALA A 300 15.82 -3.83 -5.64
N GLN A 301 15.57 -5.14 -5.57
CA GLN A 301 15.59 -5.89 -4.31
C GLN A 301 16.96 -5.82 -3.61
N LYS A 302 18.06 -5.99 -4.36
CA LYS A 302 19.41 -5.86 -3.83
C LYS A 302 19.65 -4.44 -3.28
N LEU A 303 19.30 -3.41 -4.04
CA LEU A 303 19.42 -2.01 -3.62
C LEU A 303 18.66 -1.73 -2.31
N ALA A 304 17.46 -2.28 -2.17
CA ALA A 304 16.65 -2.14 -0.97
C ALA A 304 17.32 -2.82 0.24
N ILE A 305 17.81 -4.05 0.08
CA ILE A 305 18.50 -4.79 1.15
C ILE A 305 19.77 -4.03 1.59
N GLU A 306 20.62 -3.62 0.65
CA GLU A 306 21.86 -2.86 0.95
C GLU A 306 21.56 -1.55 1.67
N TRP A 307 20.48 -0.85 1.31
CA TRP A 307 20.05 0.37 1.97
C TRP A 307 19.60 0.14 3.40
N PHE A 308 18.72 -0.84 3.60
CA PHE A 308 18.25 -1.18 4.95
C PHE A 308 19.35 -1.77 5.81
N ASP A 309 20.27 -2.56 5.24
CA ASP A 309 21.44 -3.07 5.96
C ASP A 309 22.31 -1.92 6.54
N LYS A 310 22.49 -0.85 5.77
CA LYS A 310 23.26 0.30 6.18
C LYS A 310 22.64 1.09 7.35
N TYR A 311 21.32 1.17 7.41
CA TYR A 311 20.63 2.06 8.35
C TYR A 311 19.84 1.35 9.45
N LEU A 312 19.54 0.07 9.30
CA LEU A 312 18.72 -0.68 10.26
C LEU A 312 19.47 -1.83 10.94
N LYS A 313 20.57 -2.31 10.38
CA LYS A 313 21.38 -3.31 11.09
C LYS A 313 22.31 -2.65 12.12
N PRO A 314 22.63 -3.39 13.24
CA PRO A 314 23.54 -2.92 14.26
C PRO A 314 24.95 -2.68 13.71
#